data_a3cca534dbc392931f59672bcab6c25a
#
_entry.id   a3cca534dbc392931f59672bcab6c25a
#
_cell.length_a   1.000
_cell.length_b   1.000
_cell.length_c   1.000
_cell.angle_alpha   90.00
_cell.angle_beta   90.00
_cell.angle_gamma   90.00
#
_symmetry.space_group_name_H-M   'P 1'
#
loop_
_entity.id
_entity.type
_entity.pdbx_description
1 polymer ?
#
loop_
_entity_poly.entity_id
_entity_poly.type
_entity_poly.pdbx_seq_one_letter_code
_entity_poly.pdbx_strand_id
1 'polypeptide(L)'
;MSKYDIIVLGSGPGGYVTAIRASQLGLKTAVIEKESLGGVCLNWGCIPTKALLKSAQVFEYLKHAEDYGLKVKDAAHDFDAVVKRSRGVADGMSNGVKFLMKKNKIDVIEGFGTLKKGKKVDVDGKEYSADHIIIATG
;
A
#
# COMPACT_ATOMS: atom_id res chain seq x y z
N MET A 1 -8.65 14.54 23.21
CA MET A 1 -7.90 13.30 22.95
C MET A 1 -8.83 12.35 22.22
N SER A 2 -8.51 11.94 20.99
CA SER A 2 -9.34 10.99 20.24
C SER A 2 -9.04 9.57 20.72
N LYS A 3 -10.06 8.86 21.20
CA LYS A 3 -9.94 7.47 21.64
C LYS A 3 -10.43 6.53 20.53
N TYR A 4 -9.63 5.49 20.27
CA TYR A 4 -9.93 4.37 19.36
C TYR A 4 -9.97 3.05 20.15
N ASP A 5 -10.61 2.05 19.56
CA ASP A 5 -10.48 0.68 20.07
C ASP A 5 -9.13 0.11 19.65
N ILE A 6 -8.71 0.44 18.40
CA ILE A 6 -7.45 -0.01 17.85
C ILE A 6 -6.78 1.07 17.00
N ILE A 7 -5.47 1.23 17.19
CA ILE A 7 -4.59 2.01 16.31
C ILE A 7 -3.59 1.05 15.66
N VAL A 8 -3.46 1.14 14.34
CA VAL A 8 -2.45 0.43 13.57
C VAL A 8 -1.37 1.42 13.14
N LEU A 9 -0.13 1.18 13.56
CA LEU A 9 1.02 2.01 13.23
C LEU A 9 1.73 1.43 12.01
N GLY A 10 1.61 2.10 10.88
CA GLY A 10 2.05 1.67 9.56
C GLY A 10 0.92 1.07 8.72
N SER A 11 0.88 1.42 7.43
CA SER A 11 -0.16 1.04 6.48
C SER A 11 0.31 0.09 5.39
N GLY A 12 1.42 -0.61 5.58
CA GLY A 12 1.84 -1.69 4.69
C GLY A 12 0.82 -2.84 4.66
N PRO A 13 1.07 -3.94 3.90
CA PRO A 13 0.11 -5.04 3.77
C PRO A 13 -0.39 -5.61 5.09
N GLY A 14 0.46 -5.76 6.10
CA GLY A 14 0.06 -6.15 7.44
C GLY A 14 -0.85 -5.12 8.11
N GLY A 15 -0.57 -3.83 7.92
CA GLY A 15 -1.30 -2.74 8.55
C GLY A 15 -2.68 -2.51 7.97
N TYR A 16 -2.79 -2.23 6.66
CA TYR A 16 -4.10 -1.92 6.07
C TYR A 16 -5.07 -3.10 6.11
N VAL A 17 -4.58 -4.34 5.92
CA VAL A 17 -5.44 -5.54 6.03
C VAL A 17 -5.98 -5.70 7.45
N THR A 18 -5.12 -5.54 8.45
CA THR A 18 -5.51 -5.60 9.86
C THR A 18 -6.54 -4.51 10.21
N ALA A 19 -6.29 -3.28 9.77
CA ALA A 19 -7.20 -2.16 10.03
C ALA A 19 -8.59 -2.39 9.40
N ILE A 20 -8.63 -2.86 8.15
CA ILE A 20 -9.89 -3.22 7.48
C ILE A 20 -10.63 -4.29 8.28
N ARG A 21 -9.92 -5.35 8.70
CA ARG A 21 -10.55 -6.43 9.45
C ARG A 21 -11.06 -5.96 10.81
N ALA A 22 -10.28 -5.16 11.52
CA ALA A 22 -10.70 -4.59 12.80
C ALA A 22 -11.99 -3.77 12.66
N SER A 23 -12.03 -2.90 11.66
CA SER A 23 -13.24 -2.10 11.37
C SER A 23 -14.46 -2.97 10.99
N GLN A 24 -14.27 -4.02 10.18
CA GLN A 24 -15.33 -4.97 9.85
C GLN A 24 -15.88 -5.72 11.07
N LEU A 25 -15.08 -5.87 12.12
CA LEU A 25 -15.49 -6.44 13.40
C LEU A 25 -16.16 -5.41 14.34
N GLY A 26 -16.39 -4.20 13.85
CA GLY A 26 -17.07 -3.14 14.60
C GLY A 26 -16.16 -2.27 15.47
N LEU A 27 -14.83 -2.45 15.40
CA LEU A 27 -13.88 -1.66 16.18
C LEU A 27 -13.66 -0.28 15.56
N LYS A 28 -13.68 0.76 16.36
CA LYS A 28 -13.28 2.11 15.95
C LYS A 28 -11.77 2.14 15.70
N THR A 29 -11.39 2.20 14.44
CA THR A 29 -10.01 1.97 14.00
C THR A 29 -9.37 3.21 13.40
N ALA A 30 -8.10 3.43 13.71
CA ALA A 30 -7.24 4.38 13.01
C ALA A 30 -5.98 3.71 12.48
N VAL A 31 -5.46 4.23 11.37
CA VAL A 31 -4.14 3.89 10.82
C VAL A 31 -3.28 5.14 10.84
N ILE A 32 -2.06 5.02 11.33
CA ILE A 32 -1.06 6.09 11.29
C ILE A 32 -0.03 5.73 10.22
N GLU A 33 0.16 6.64 9.25
CA GLU A 33 1.10 6.44 8.14
C GLU A 33 1.92 7.71 7.90
N LYS A 34 3.23 7.55 7.84
CA LYS A 34 4.15 8.68 7.67
C LYS A 34 4.40 9.09 6.22
N GLU A 35 4.08 8.23 5.26
CA GLU A 35 4.50 8.45 3.88
C GLU A 35 3.38 8.16 2.87
N SER A 36 3.08 6.89 2.61
CA SER A 36 2.07 6.52 1.61
C SER A 36 1.30 5.28 2.01
N LEU A 37 -0.03 5.34 1.89
CA LEU A 37 -0.89 4.19 2.13
C LEU A 37 -0.50 2.98 1.25
N GLY A 38 -0.46 1.81 1.86
CA GLY A 38 0.02 0.57 1.24
C GLY A 38 1.49 0.27 1.50
N GLY A 39 2.24 1.22 2.08
CA GLY A 39 3.64 1.08 2.47
C GLY A 39 4.57 0.76 1.30
N VAL A 40 5.76 0.27 1.61
CA VAL A 40 6.80 -0.06 0.62
C VAL A 40 6.29 -1.03 -0.44
N CYS A 41 5.56 -2.07 -0.06
CA CYS A 41 5.11 -3.11 -1.00
C CYS A 41 4.31 -2.54 -2.17
N LEU A 42 3.33 -1.67 -1.91
CA LEU A 42 2.49 -1.12 -2.96
C LEU A 42 3.20 -0.01 -3.75
N ASN A 43 3.98 0.82 -3.09
CA ASN A 43 4.52 2.05 -3.67
C ASN A 43 5.90 1.86 -4.31
N TRP A 44 6.81 1.09 -3.69
CA TRP A 44 8.22 0.98 -4.13
C TRP A 44 8.74 -0.46 -4.17
N GLY A 45 7.95 -1.46 -3.78
CA GLY A 45 8.37 -2.85 -3.65
C GLY A 45 7.61 -3.78 -4.60
N CYS A 46 6.75 -4.61 -4.02
CA CYS A 46 6.12 -5.76 -4.69
C CYS A 46 5.38 -5.38 -5.97
N ILE A 47 4.55 -4.35 -5.92
CA ILE A 47 3.65 -4.01 -7.02
C ILE A 47 4.40 -3.43 -8.22
N PRO A 48 5.21 -2.36 -8.09
CA PRO A 48 5.96 -1.85 -9.22
C PRO A 48 6.96 -2.86 -9.77
N THR A 49 7.60 -3.67 -8.91
CA THR A 49 8.49 -4.75 -9.36
C THR A 49 7.75 -5.76 -10.23
N LYS A 50 6.58 -6.23 -9.81
CA LYS A 50 5.77 -7.17 -10.62
C LYS A 50 5.27 -6.54 -11.91
N ALA A 51 4.96 -5.25 -11.90
CA ALA A 51 4.57 -4.53 -13.12
C ALA A 51 5.73 -4.45 -14.14
N LEU A 52 6.97 -4.21 -13.67
CA LEU A 52 8.18 -4.23 -14.50
C LEU A 52 8.45 -5.64 -15.04
N LEU A 53 8.42 -6.66 -14.18
CA LEU A 53 8.63 -8.05 -14.58
C LEU A 53 7.60 -8.50 -15.62
N LYS A 54 6.34 -8.06 -15.49
CA LYS A 54 5.31 -8.38 -16.50
C LYS A 54 5.61 -7.75 -17.85
N SER A 55 6.12 -6.51 -17.88
CA SER A 55 6.53 -5.87 -19.14
C SER A 55 7.72 -6.62 -19.78
N ALA A 56 8.70 -7.03 -18.97
CA ALA A 56 9.83 -7.84 -19.43
C ALA A 56 9.35 -9.19 -20.00
N GLN A 57 8.46 -9.87 -19.29
CA GLN A 57 7.89 -11.15 -19.74
C GLN A 57 7.16 -11.01 -21.08
N VAL A 58 6.37 -9.96 -21.25
CA VAL A 58 5.68 -9.71 -22.53
C VAL A 58 6.70 -9.48 -23.65
N PHE A 59 7.76 -8.72 -23.38
CA PHE A 59 8.82 -8.50 -24.37
C PHE A 59 9.53 -9.79 -24.77
N GLU A 60 9.82 -10.68 -23.79
CA GLU A 60 10.36 -12.02 -24.09
C GLU A 60 9.40 -12.87 -24.94
N TYR A 61 8.09 -12.83 -24.69
CA TYR A 61 7.11 -13.49 -25.55
C TYR A 61 7.13 -12.97 -26.99
N LEU A 62 7.33 -11.66 -27.17
CA LEU A 62 7.43 -11.08 -28.52
C LEU A 62 8.70 -11.58 -29.27
N LYS A 63 9.83 -11.77 -28.55
CA LYS A 63 11.06 -12.31 -29.13
C LYS A 63 10.93 -13.79 -29.52
N HIS A 64 10.11 -14.54 -28.80
CA HIS A 64 9.88 -15.97 -28.99
C HIS A 64 8.47 -16.26 -29.53
N ALA A 65 7.90 -15.31 -30.28
CA ALA A 65 6.52 -15.40 -30.77
C ALA A 65 6.28 -16.63 -31.66
N GLU A 66 7.28 -17.08 -32.40
CA GLU A 66 7.18 -18.24 -33.29
C GLU A 66 6.89 -19.54 -32.52
N ASP A 67 7.37 -19.68 -31.28
CA ASP A 67 7.07 -20.81 -30.42
C ASP A 67 5.57 -20.95 -30.12
N TYR A 68 4.83 -19.84 -30.24
CA TYR A 68 3.39 -19.76 -30.05
C TYR A 68 2.59 -19.69 -31.37
N GLY A 69 3.26 -19.93 -32.51
CA GLY A 69 2.63 -19.83 -33.83
C GLY A 69 2.32 -18.38 -34.28
N LEU A 70 2.92 -17.39 -33.63
CA LEU A 70 2.73 -15.97 -33.92
C LEU A 70 3.90 -15.41 -34.72
N LYS A 71 3.63 -14.44 -35.58
CA LYS A 71 4.66 -13.70 -36.33
C LYS A 71 4.71 -12.28 -35.82
N VAL A 72 5.85 -11.86 -35.28
CA VAL A 72 6.10 -10.48 -34.86
C VAL A 72 7.28 -9.95 -35.60
N LYS A 73 7.11 -8.76 -36.18
CA LYS A 73 8.17 -8.04 -36.90
C LYS A 73 8.59 -6.83 -36.05
N ASP A 74 9.90 -6.65 -35.89
CA ASP A 74 10.50 -5.47 -35.27
C ASP A 74 9.98 -5.12 -33.85
N ALA A 75 9.99 -6.12 -32.94
CA ALA A 75 9.65 -5.89 -31.54
C ALA A 75 10.65 -4.93 -30.89
N ALA A 76 10.16 -3.80 -30.41
CA ALA A 76 10.94 -2.78 -29.70
C ALA A 76 10.33 -2.47 -28.33
N HIS A 77 11.07 -1.81 -27.49
CA HIS A 77 10.59 -1.36 -26.18
C HIS A 77 10.84 0.14 -25.97
N ASP A 78 9.95 0.77 -25.23
CA ASP A 78 10.10 2.11 -24.69
C ASP A 78 10.24 1.98 -23.16
N PHE A 79 11.46 2.18 -22.67
CA PHE A 79 11.75 1.98 -21.24
C PHE A 79 11.05 3.01 -20.36
N ASP A 80 10.91 4.26 -20.83
CA ASP A 80 10.22 5.31 -20.06
C ASP A 80 8.73 4.98 -19.93
N ALA A 81 8.11 4.47 -20.98
CA ALA A 81 6.73 3.98 -20.94
C ALA A 81 6.57 2.77 -20.00
N VAL A 82 7.54 1.86 -19.95
CA VAL A 82 7.56 0.72 -19.01
C VAL A 82 7.62 1.21 -17.57
N VAL A 83 8.50 2.16 -17.26
CA VAL A 83 8.62 2.75 -15.93
C VAL A 83 7.33 3.50 -15.56
N LYS A 84 6.81 4.34 -16.45
CA LYS A 84 5.56 5.08 -16.24
C LYS A 84 4.38 4.15 -15.96
N ARG A 85 4.28 3.05 -16.70
CA ARG A 85 3.27 2.01 -16.44
C ARG A 85 3.40 1.44 -15.05
N SER A 86 4.62 1.11 -14.58
CA SER A 86 4.83 0.56 -13.24
C SER A 86 4.38 1.52 -12.13
N ARG A 87 4.62 2.83 -12.31
CA ARG A 87 4.15 3.87 -11.40
C ARG A 87 2.62 3.97 -11.39
N GLY A 88 1.99 3.99 -12.56
CA GLY A 88 0.52 4.02 -12.65
C GLY A 88 -0.15 2.82 -11.99
N VAL A 89 0.44 1.63 -12.08
CA VAL A 89 -0.07 0.43 -11.37
C VAL A 89 0.05 0.60 -9.85
N ALA A 90 1.20 1.10 -9.36
CA ALA A 90 1.40 1.37 -7.93
C ALA A 90 0.40 2.42 -7.40
N ASP A 91 0.22 3.52 -8.12
CA ASP A 91 -0.72 4.59 -7.77
C ASP A 91 -2.17 4.07 -7.71
N GLY A 92 -2.56 3.24 -8.68
CA GLY A 92 -3.87 2.59 -8.69
C GLY A 92 -4.11 1.74 -7.44
N MET A 93 -3.12 0.97 -7.01
CA MET A 93 -3.21 0.14 -5.80
C MET A 93 -3.30 0.98 -4.53
N SER A 94 -2.48 2.02 -4.39
CA SER A 94 -2.52 2.91 -3.22
C SER A 94 -3.84 3.68 -3.14
N ASN A 95 -4.39 4.13 -4.27
CA ASN A 95 -5.72 4.73 -4.34
C ASN A 95 -6.82 3.72 -3.95
N GLY A 96 -6.66 2.44 -4.33
CA GLY A 96 -7.53 1.36 -3.87
C GLY A 96 -7.53 1.20 -2.36
N VAL A 97 -6.35 1.22 -1.72
CA VAL A 97 -6.25 1.17 -0.25
C VAL A 97 -6.91 2.40 0.38
N LYS A 98 -6.67 3.60 -0.16
CA LYS A 98 -7.31 4.84 0.31
C LYS A 98 -8.85 4.75 0.25
N PHE A 99 -9.37 4.21 -0.85
CA PHE A 99 -10.82 3.95 -0.98
C PHE A 99 -11.31 2.97 0.09
N LEU A 100 -10.57 1.88 0.35
CA LEU A 100 -10.93 0.89 1.37
C LEU A 100 -10.91 1.46 2.78
N MET A 101 -9.96 2.34 3.12
CA MET A 101 -9.95 3.06 4.40
C MET A 101 -11.25 3.86 4.56
N LYS A 102 -11.61 4.66 3.56
CA LYS A 102 -12.84 5.45 3.57
C LYS A 102 -14.10 4.58 3.64
N LYS A 103 -14.18 3.52 2.82
CA LYS A 103 -15.31 2.59 2.79
C LYS A 103 -15.57 1.94 4.15
N ASN A 104 -14.51 1.57 4.86
CA ASN A 104 -14.58 0.94 6.17
C ASN A 104 -14.55 1.95 7.32
N LYS A 105 -14.68 3.26 7.06
CA LYS A 105 -14.69 4.33 8.07
C LYS A 105 -13.47 4.29 9.02
N ILE A 106 -12.32 3.99 8.45
CA ILE A 106 -11.03 3.98 9.16
C ILE A 106 -10.42 5.35 9.06
N ASP A 107 -10.07 5.95 10.20
CA ASP A 107 -9.37 7.24 10.24
C ASP A 107 -7.92 7.04 9.80
N VAL A 108 -7.48 7.78 8.79
CA VAL A 108 -6.08 7.83 8.37
C VAL A 108 -5.44 9.08 8.99
N ILE A 109 -4.43 8.86 9.82
CA ILE A 109 -3.66 9.91 10.49
C ILE A 109 -2.30 9.96 9.81
N GLU A 110 -2.08 11.02 9.05
CA GLU A 110 -0.80 11.24 8.35
C GLU A 110 0.24 11.79 9.33
N GLY A 111 1.44 11.22 9.34
CA GLY A 111 2.55 11.64 10.15
C GLY A 111 3.34 10.49 10.80
N PHE A 112 4.44 10.86 11.44
CA PHE A 112 5.30 9.90 12.13
C PHE A 112 4.77 9.61 13.53
N GLY A 113 4.31 8.38 13.75
CA GLY A 113 3.77 7.94 15.04
C GLY A 113 4.85 7.55 16.02
N THR A 114 4.88 8.20 17.19
CA THR A 114 5.77 7.85 18.30
C THR A 114 4.98 7.25 19.45
N LEU A 115 5.33 6.02 19.85
CA LEU A 115 4.71 5.35 20.98
C LEU A 115 5.02 6.06 22.31
N LYS A 116 3.99 6.24 23.13
CA LYS A 116 4.07 6.80 24.47
C LYS A 116 3.52 5.82 25.51
N LYS A 117 3.86 6.02 26.77
CA LYS A 117 3.29 5.25 27.88
C LYS A 117 1.76 5.38 27.90
N GLY A 118 1.08 4.32 28.37
CA GLY A 118 -0.38 4.33 28.54
C GLY A 118 -1.17 4.11 27.23
N LYS A 119 -0.65 3.30 26.31
CA LYS A 119 -1.31 2.98 25.03
C LYS A 119 -1.68 4.22 24.22
N LYS A 120 -0.70 5.09 24.07
CA LYS A 120 -0.80 6.33 23.29
C LYS A 120 0.17 6.35 22.14
N VAL A 121 -0.19 7.07 21.08
CA VAL A 121 0.69 7.42 19.97
C VAL A 121 0.64 8.92 19.79
N ASP A 122 1.80 9.55 19.77
CA ASP A 122 1.98 10.95 19.41
C ASP A 122 2.28 11.06 17.92
N VAL A 123 1.58 11.96 17.25
CA VAL A 123 1.83 12.32 15.85
C VAL A 123 1.88 13.85 15.79
N ASP A 124 3.05 14.39 15.54
CA ASP A 124 3.29 15.84 15.42
C ASP A 124 2.75 16.65 16.60
N GLY A 125 2.96 16.15 17.83
CA GLY A 125 2.51 16.79 19.07
C GLY A 125 1.03 16.56 19.43
N LYS A 126 0.30 15.79 18.62
CA LYS A 126 -1.08 15.40 18.89
C LYS A 126 -1.15 13.97 19.39
N GLU A 127 -1.66 13.77 20.60
CA GLU A 127 -1.82 12.44 21.18
C GLU A 127 -3.13 11.77 20.79
N TYR A 128 -3.01 10.51 20.41
CA TYR A 128 -4.11 9.56 20.17
C TYR A 128 -3.98 8.39 21.15
N SER A 129 -5.10 7.89 21.67
CA SER A 129 -5.11 6.74 22.56
C SER A 129 -5.95 5.61 21.98
N ALA A 130 -5.59 4.36 22.30
CA ALA A 130 -6.36 3.19 21.92
C ALA A 130 -6.34 2.13 23.02
N ASP A 131 -7.32 1.22 23.00
CA ASP A 131 -7.30 0.05 23.88
C ASP A 131 -6.25 -0.96 23.41
N HIS A 132 -5.98 -0.99 22.08
CA HIS A 132 -4.96 -1.83 21.46
C HIS A 132 -4.14 -1.04 20.42
N ILE A 133 -2.84 -1.31 20.37
CA ILE A 133 -1.95 -0.75 19.35
C ILE A 133 -1.24 -1.90 18.65
N ILE A 134 -1.32 -1.91 17.31
CA ILE A 134 -0.63 -2.86 16.45
C ILE A 134 0.51 -2.14 15.76
N ILE A 135 1.73 -2.66 15.88
CA ILE A 135 2.93 -2.14 15.23
C ILE A 135 3.11 -2.92 13.93
N ALA A 136 2.98 -2.23 12.79
CA ALA A 136 3.09 -2.77 11.45
C ALA A 136 3.95 -1.87 10.55
N THR A 137 5.04 -1.37 11.10
CA THR A 137 5.90 -0.35 10.48
C THR A 137 6.78 -0.83 9.34
N GLY A 138 6.92 -2.15 9.19
CA GLY A 138 7.76 -2.77 8.18
C GLY A 138 9.23 -2.91 8.58
#